data_fcbf8548423b81a3fcc092b3e51baecf
#
_entry.id   fcbf8548423b81a3fcc092b3e51baecf
#
_cell.length_a   1.000
_cell.length_b   1.000
_cell.length_c   1.000
_cell.angle_alpha   90.00
_cell.angle_beta   90.00
_cell.angle_gamma   90.00
#
_symmetry.space_group_name_H-M   'P 1'
#
loop_
_entity.id
_entity.type
_entity.pdbx_description
1 polymer ?
#
loop_
_entity_poly.entity_id
_entity_poly.type
_entity_poly.pdbx_seq_one_letter_code
_entity_poly.pdbx_strand_id
1 'polypeptide(L)'
;MTNFIPGNQIQLLRNGAEYFPTLEAAIDAAKHEIYLETYIYQADKTGTKIGKALMRAAQRGVSVCLLLDGFGSQDLAHNYIQSLGLGGVKVMFYRTKISPWTFKKNLYSKYLFQWSERPWNKNFRPRI
;
A
#
# COMPACT_ATOMS: atom_id res chain seq x y z
N MET A 1 25.19 -14.21 14.51
CA MET A 1 24.85 -15.40 13.69
C MET A 1 23.56 -15.12 12.97
N THR A 2 23.56 -15.13 11.66
CA THR A 2 22.34 -15.05 10.84
C THR A 2 21.68 -16.43 10.85
N ASN A 3 20.52 -16.53 11.49
CA ASN A 3 19.74 -17.76 11.44
C ASN A 3 18.96 -17.80 10.13
N PHE A 4 19.34 -18.67 9.22
CA PHE A 4 18.57 -18.94 8.01
C PHE A 4 17.35 -19.79 8.35
N ILE A 5 16.16 -19.31 7.93
CA ILE A 5 14.91 -20.06 8.11
C ILE A 5 14.71 -20.93 6.85
N PRO A 6 14.63 -22.25 6.99
CA PRO A 6 14.38 -23.16 5.86
C PRO A 6 12.90 -23.14 5.45
N GLY A 7 12.60 -23.68 4.26
CA GLY A 7 11.23 -23.83 3.78
C GLY A 7 10.69 -22.66 2.97
N ASN A 8 11.54 -21.69 2.60
CA ASN A 8 11.14 -20.59 1.71
C ASN A 8 11.09 -21.08 0.25
N GLN A 9 10.03 -20.71 -0.44
CA GLN A 9 9.91 -20.88 -1.89
C GLN A 9 10.15 -19.54 -2.58
N ILE A 10 11.11 -19.49 -3.48
CA ILE A 10 11.49 -18.27 -4.21
C ILE A 10 11.20 -18.50 -5.69
N GLN A 11 10.49 -17.54 -6.30
CA GLN A 11 10.25 -17.48 -7.74
C GLN A 11 10.76 -16.15 -8.29
N LEU A 12 11.60 -16.21 -9.33
CA LEU A 12 12.05 -15.01 -10.02
C LEU A 12 11.01 -14.60 -11.07
N LEU A 13 10.57 -13.34 -11.00
CA LEU A 13 9.71 -12.70 -12.00
C LEU A 13 10.56 -11.71 -12.79
N ARG A 14 10.62 -11.86 -14.12
CA ARG A 14 11.61 -11.17 -14.98
C ARG A 14 11.32 -9.70 -15.21
N ASN A 15 10.06 -9.31 -15.23
CA ASN A 15 9.66 -7.91 -15.49
C ASN A 15 8.20 -7.66 -15.07
N GLY A 16 7.69 -6.45 -15.37
CA GLY A 16 6.32 -6.08 -15.05
C GLY A 16 5.24 -6.97 -15.70
N ALA A 17 5.53 -7.59 -16.85
CA ALA A 17 4.58 -8.47 -17.53
C ALA A 17 4.33 -9.78 -16.74
N GLU A 18 5.32 -10.25 -16.00
CA GLU A 18 5.18 -11.39 -15.07
C GLU A 18 4.77 -10.94 -13.67
N TYR A 19 5.33 -9.80 -13.20
CA TYR A 19 5.13 -9.30 -11.85
C TYR A 19 3.68 -8.86 -11.58
N PHE A 20 3.12 -7.99 -12.41
CA PHE A 20 1.81 -7.40 -12.13
C PHE A 20 0.65 -8.40 -12.19
N PRO A 21 0.58 -9.34 -13.13
CA PRO A 21 -0.43 -10.39 -13.06
C PRO A 21 -0.30 -11.31 -11.84
N THR A 22 0.94 -11.61 -11.43
CA THR A 22 1.20 -12.42 -10.23
C THR A 22 0.79 -11.66 -8.97
N LEU A 23 1.09 -10.36 -8.88
CA LEU A 23 0.66 -9.50 -7.78
C LEU A 23 -0.87 -9.43 -7.71
N GLU A 24 -1.55 -9.22 -8.84
CA GLU A 24 -3.02 -9.19 -8.88
C GLU A 24 -3.62 -10.51 -8.41
N ALA A 25 -3.09 -11.64 -8.89
CA ALA A 25 -3.55 -12.97 -8.46
C ALA A 25 -3.35 -13.18 -6.95
N ALA A 26 -2.22 -12.73 -6.38
CA ALA A 26 -1.97 -12.79 -4.95
C ALA A 26 -2.95 -11.93 -4.15
N ILE A 27 -3.27 -10.72 -4.63
CA ILE A 27 -4.28 -9.83 -4.04
C ILE A 27 -5.66 -10.49 -4.06
N ASP A 28 -6.03 -11.09 -5.20
CA ASP A 28 -7.33 -11.76 -5.35
C ASP A 28 -7.44 -13.04 -4.50
N ALA A 29 -6.32 -13.71 -4.22
CA ALA A 29 -6.26 -14.90 -3.36
C ALA A 29 -6.23 -14.58 -1.85
N ALA A 30 -5.91 -13.35 -1.47
CA ALA A 30 -5.79 -12.96 -0.07
C ALA A 30 -7.13 -13.08 0.68
N LYS A 31 -7.07 -13.58 1.94
CA LYS A 31 -8.26 -13.87 2.76
C LYS A 31 -8.36 -13.02 4.03
N HIS A 32 -7.25 -12.50 4.54
CA HIS A 32 -7.23 -11.83 5.84
C HIS A 32 -6.76 -10.39 5.75
N GLU A 33 -5.55 -10.17 5.26
CA GLU A 33 -4.92 -8.86 5.23
C GLU A 33 -3.96 -8.69 4.05
N ILE A 34 -3.84 -7.47 3.57
CA ILE A 34 -2.89 -7.05 2.52
C ILE A 34 -2.19 -5.79 3.01
N TYR A 35 -0.86 -5.83 3.03
CA TYR A 35 -0.01 -4.66 3.19
C TYR A 35 0.81 -4.50 1.91
N LEU A 36 0.48 -3.48 1.13
CA LEU A 36 1.21 -3.13 -0.09
C LEU A 36 1.96 -1.83 0.14
N GLU A 37 3.27 -1.89 0.03
CA GLU A 37 4.15 -0.74 0.15
C GLU A 37 4.81 -0.47 -1.20
N THR A 38 4.79 0.77 -1.66
CA THR A 38 5.44 1.15 -2.91
C THR A 38 5.95 2.58 -2.87
N TYR A 39 7.12 2.79 -3.47
CA TYR A 39 7.71 4.11 -3.60
C TYR A 39 6.98 4.96 -4.65
N ILE A 40 6.74 4.39 -5.84
CA ILE A 40 6.04 5.06 -6.93
C ILE A 40 4.72 4.34 -7.19
N TYR A 41 3.63 5.10 -7.15
CA TYR A 41 2.32 4.64 -7.59
C TYR A 41 1.70 5.67 -8.53
N GLN A 42 1.27 5.23 -9.69
CA GLN A 42 0.60 6.08 -10.68
C GLN A 42 -0.76 5.49 -11.05
N ALA A 43 -1.74 6.35 -11.30
CA ALA A 43 -3.08 5.95 -11.74
C ALA A 43 -3.12 5.66 -13.25
N ASP A 44 -2.05 5.03 -13.78
CA ASP A 44 -1.99 4.53 -15.15
C ASP A 44 -2.82 3.24 -15.31
N LYS A 45 -2.72 2.60 -16.47
CA LYS A 45 -3.42 1.34 -16.76
C LYS A 45 -3.10 0.24 -15.74
N THR A 46 -1.83 0.11 -15.35
CA THR A 46 -1.37 -0.91 -14.41
C THR A 46 -1.78 -0.58 -12.98
N GLY A 47 -1.50 0.63 -12.51
CA GLY A 47 -1.88 1.06 -11.17
C GLY A 47 -3.40 1.05 -10.95
N THR A 48 -4.18 1.47 -11.97
CA THR A 48 -5.64 1.37 -11.91
C THR A 48 -6.10 -0.09 -11.79
N LYS A 49 -5.44 -1.02 -12.48
CA LYS A 49 -5.77 -2.45 -12.40
C LYS A 49 -5.47 -3.00 -11.00
N ILE A 50 -4.32 -2.68 -10.44
CA ILE A 50 -3.96 -3.07 -9.05
C ILE A 50 -4.88 -2.41 -8.03
N GLY A 51 -5.20 -1.12 -8.19
CA GLY A 51 -6.14 -0.43 -7.30
C GLY A 51 -7.52 -1.09 -7.29
N LYS A 52 -8.03 -1.51 -8.45
CA LYS A 52 -9.29 -2.28 -8.54
C LYS A 52 -9.19 -3.64 -7.85
N ALA A 53 -8.05 -4.34 -7.96
CA ALA A 53 -7.84 -5.59 -7.24
C ALA A 53 -7.85 -5.39 -5.72
N LEU A 54 -7.19 -4.33 -5.22
CA LEU A 54 -7.22 -3.98 -3.80
C LEU A 54 -8.64 -3.66 -3.31
N MET A 55 -9.42 -2.90 -4.09
CA MET A 55 -10.83 -2.64 -3.75
C MET A 55 -11.68 -3.92 -3.74
N ARG A 56 -11.49 -4.84 -4.71
CA ARG A 56 -12.17 -6.16 -4.70
C ARG A 56 -11.82 -6.95 -3.44
N ALA A 57 -10.54 -6.92 -3.01
CA ALA A 57 -10.12 -7.58 -1.78
C ALA A 57 -10.81 -6.97 -0.55
N ALA A 58 -10.85 -5.64 -0.45
CA ALA A 58 -11.55 -4.94 0.62
C ALA A 58 -13.06 -5.28 0.67
N GLN A 59 -13.71 -5.35 -0.49
CA GLN A 59 -15.12 -5.74 -0.60
C GLN A 59 -15.38 -7.19 -0.14
N ARG A 60 -14.38 -8.08 -0.24
CA ARG A 60 -14.46 -9.44 0.33
C ARG A 60 -14.23 -9.48 1.85
N GLY A 61 -13.98 -8.34 2.49
CA GLY A 61 -13.71 -8.25 3.92
C GLY A 61 -12.23 -8.39 4.29
N VAL A 62 -11.31 -8.37 3.31
CA VAL A 62 -9.88 -8.36 3.56
C VAL A 62 -9.45 -6.99 4.08
N SER A 63 -8.61 -6.95 5.13
CA SER A 63 -8.03 -5.72 5.63
C SER A 63 -6.93 -5.25 4.66
N VAL A 64 -7.17 -4.16 3.93
CA VAL A 64 -6.24 -3.67 2.89
C VAL A 64 -5.61 -2.36 3.31
N CYS A 65 -4.28 -2.33 3.38
CA CYS A 65 -3.48 -1.15 3.62
C CYS A 65 -2.51 -0.92 2.46
N LEU A 66 -2.58 0.26 1.84
CA LEU A 66 -1.68 0.73 0.80
C LEU A 66 -0.83 1.86 1.35
N LEU A 67 0.48 1.62 1.52
CA LEU A 67 1.44 2.63 1.97
C LEU A 67 2.22 3.16 0.77
N LEU A 68 2.08 4.46 0.53
CA LEU A 68 2.70 5.19 -0.57
C LEU A 68 3.77 6.14 -0.07
N ASP A 69 4.87 6.28 -0.78
CA ASP A 69 5.81 7.37 -0.52
C ASP A 69 5.25 8.69 -1.06
N GLY A 70 5.21 9.71 -0.20
CA GLY A 70 4.61 11.00 -0.55
C GLY A 70 5.38 11.80 -1.60
N PHE A 71 6.67 11.51 -1.81
CA PHE A 71 7.47 12.10 -2.87
C PHE A 71 7.35 11.31 -4.17
N GLY A 72 7.51 10.00 -4.12
CA GLY A 72 7.45 9.12 -5.30
C GLY A 72 6.05 9.03 -5.92
N SER A 73 5.00 9.26 -5.12
CA SER A 73 3.59 9.20 -5.57
C SER A 73 2.90 10.58 -5.54
N GLN A 74 3.68 11.67 -5.64
CA GLN A 74 3.17 13.06 -5.51
C GLN A 74 2.16 13.47 -6.58
N ASP A 75 2.23 12.85 -7.77
CA ASP A 75 1.38 13.16 -8.91
C ASP A 75 0.06 12.37 -8.91
N LEU A 76 -0.14 11.54 -7.87
CA LEU A 76 -1.37 10.77 -7.75
C LEU A 76 -2.57 11.68 -7.45
N ALA A 77 -3.55 11.68 -8.33
CA ALA A 77 -4.71 12.55 -8.22
C ALA A 77 -5.53 12.27 -6.94
N HIS A 78 -5.94 13.33 -6.26
CA HIS A 78 -6.69 13.23 -5.00
C HIS A 78 -8.01 12.45 -5.15
N ASN A 79 -8.73 12.64 -6.25
CA ASN A 79 -9.95 11.91 -6.54
C ASN A 79 -9.72 10.39 -6.66
N TYR A 80 -8.55 9.99 -7.19
CA TYR A 80 -8.19 8.57 -7.27
C TYR A 80 -7.93 7.99 -5.87
N ILE A 81 -7.18 8.71 -5.02
CA ILE A 81 -6.95 8.31 -3.62
C ILE A 81 -8.28 8.17 -2.88
N GLN A 82 -9.18 9.15 -3.08
CA GLN A 82 -10.51 9.12 -2.50
C GLN A 82 -11.32 7.92 -2.98
N SER A 83 -11.24 7.56 -4.27
CA SER A 83 -11.94 6.39 -4.82
C SER A 83 -11.44 5.08 -4.20
N LEU A 84 -10.12 4.94 -3.96
CA LEU A 84 -9.56 3.79 -3.25
C LEU A 84 -10.11 3.70 -1.82
N GLY A 85 -10.17 4.84 -1.11
CA GLY A 85 -10.72 4.92 0.24
C GLY A 85 -12.20 4.54 0.31
N LEU A 86 -13.01 5.02 -0.62
CA LEU A 86 -14.42 4.65 -0.76
C LEU A 86 -14.60 3.16 -1.10
N GLY A 87 -13.63 2.58 -1.83
CA GLY A 87 -13.56 1.16 -2.11
C GLY A 87 -13.08 0.29 -0.94
N GLY A 88 -12.83 0.88 0.24
CA GLY A 88 -12.44 0.18 1.46
C GLY A 88 -10.93 0.00 1.64
N VAL A 89 -10.10 0.58 0.77
CA VAL A 89 -8.64 0.54 0.87
C VAL A 89 -8.14 1.63 1.80
N LYS A 90 -7.41 1.27 2.85
CA LYS A 90 -6.73 2.24 3.72
C LYS A 90 -5.47 2.74 3.03
N VAL A 91 -5.50 3.96 2.51
CA VAL A 91 -4.33 4.59 1.88
C VAL A 91 -3.57 5.42 2.91
N MET A 92 -2.28 5.22 3.02
CA MET A 92 -1.38 5.96 3.90
C MET A 92 -0.19 6.48 3.10
N PHE A 93 0.38 7.60 3.57
CA PHE A 93 1.55 8.22 2.95
C PHE A 93 2.70 8.28 3.94
N TYR A 94 3.84 7.76 3.51
CA TYR A 94 5.11 7.93 4.18
C TYR A 94 5.83 9.15 3.59
N ARG A 95 6.44 9.99 4.44
CA ARG A 95 7.14 11.23 4.03
C ARG A 95 6.25 12.18 3.21
N THR A 96 5.19 12.69 3.80
CA THR A 96 4.54 13.88 3.24
C THR A 96 5.54 15.03 3.19
N LYS A 97 5.67 15.68 2.03
CA LYS A 97 6.65 16.75 1.76
C LYS A 97 6.80 17.69 2.97
N ILE A 98 7.93 17.68 3.62
CA ILE A 98 8.38 18.75 4.49
C ILE A 98 9.02 19.79 3.57
N SER A 99 8.18 20.63 2.94
CA SER A 99 8.66 21.86 2.34
C SER A 99 8.47 22.98 3.36
N PRO A 100 9.52 23.69 3.78
CA PRO A 100 9.42 24.81 4.73
C PRO A 100 8.55 25.97 4.20
N TRP A 101 8.23 25.97 2.90
CA TRP A 101 7.53 27.05 2.19
C TRP A 101 6.08 26.75 1.79
N THR A 102 5.55 25.56 2.05
CA THR A 102 4.17 25.24 1.73
C THR A 102 3.29 25.28 2.98
N PHE A 103 2.83 26.48 3.32
CA PHE A 103 1.72 26.72 4.28
C PHE A 103 0.34 26.29 3.74
N LYS A 104 0.26 25.38 2.79
CA LYS A 104 -1.03 24.78 2.43
C LYS A 104 -1.36 23.71 3.47
N LYS A 105 -2.43 23.97 4.25
CA LYS A 105 -3.06 23.02 5.17
C LYS A 105 -3.17 21.67 4.47
N ASN A 106 -2.31 20.74 4.85
CA ASN A 106 -2.21 19.44 4.25
C ASN A 106 -3.42 18.61 4.70
N LEU A 107 -4.37 18.38 3.81
CA LEU A 107 -5.50 17.46 4.05
C LEU A 107 -5.04 16.05 4.48
N TYR A 108 -3.79 15.71 4.17
CA TYR A 108 -3.14 14.44 4.52
C TYR A 108 -2.78 14.32 6.01
N SER A 109 -2.69 15.42 6.75
CA SER A 109 -2.35 15.39 8.17
C SER A 109 -3.42 14.71 9.02
N LYS A 110 -4.68 14.70 8.56
CA LYS A 110 -5.79 14.06 9.27
C LYS A 110 -5.67 12.53 9.35
N TYR A 111 -4.99 11.93 8.37
CA TYR A 111 -4.78 10.47 8.33
C TYR A 111 -3.46 10.04 8.99
N LEU A 112 -2.47 10.93 9.06
CA LEU A 112 -1.20 10.68 9.76
C LEU A 112 -1.34 10.74 11.28
N PHE A 113 -2.23 11.58 11.80
CA PHE A 113 -2.40 11.75 13.24
C PHE A 113 -2.98 10.50 13.93
N GLN A 114 -3.71 9.68 13.20
CA GLN A 114 -4.30 8.46 13.76
C GLN A 114 -3.30 7.32 13.94
N TRP A 115 -2.10 7.43 13.33
CA TRP A 115 -1.05 6.40 13.42
C TRP A 115 -0.07 6.64 14.58
N SER A 116 0.15 7.89 14.99
CA SER A 116 1.08 8.24 16.08
C SER A 116 0.59 7.83 17.47
N GLU A 117 -0.71 7.54 17.64
CA GLU A 117 -1.30 7.19 18.93
C GLU A 117 -1.44 5.69 19.21
N ARG A 118 -1.12 4.84 18.23
CA ARG A 118 -1.05 3.40 18.52
C ARG A 118 0.37 3.05 18.95
N PRO A 119 0.57 2.57 20.19
CA PRO A 119 1.86 2.04 20.58
C PRO A 119 2.21 0.92 19.60
N TRP A 120 3.40 0.99 19.00
CA TRP A 120 3.99 -0.11 18.25
C TRP A 120 3.85 -1.37 19.08
N ASN A 121 3.00 -2.28 18.65
CA ASN A 121 2.90 -3.57 19.29
C ASN A 121 4.22 -4.31 19.01
N LYS A 122 5.11 -4.33 19.99
CA LYS A 122 6.40 -5.03 19.96
C LYS A 122 6.28 -6.53 19.66
N ASN A 123 5.06 -7.04 19.55
CA ASN A 123 4.73 -8.44 19.27
C ASN A 123 4.30 -8.67 17.82
N PHE A 124 4.45 -7.67 16.92
CA PHE A 124 4.23 -7.91 15.50
C PHE A 124 5.35 -8.79 14.95
N ARG A 125 5.13 -10.08 14.92
CA ARG A 125 5.92 -11.03 14.13
C ARG A 125 5.21 -11.18 12.79
N PRO A 126 5.85 -10.82 11.65
CA PRO A 126 5.28 -11.16 10.37
C PRO A 126 5.17 -12.69 10.31
N ARG A 127 3.96 -13.20 10.17
CA ARG A 127 3.77 -14.59 9.76
C ARG A 127 3.88 -14.59 8.25
N ILE A 128 5.02 -15.07 7.78
CA ILE A 128 5.23 -15.46 6.40
C ILE A 128 4.46 -16.77 6.16
#